data_28fc280aa3e731424ca53bafdfbcd464
#
_entry.id   28fc280aa3e731424ca53bafdfbcd464
#
_cell.length_a   1.000
_cell.length_b   1.000
_cell.length_c   1.000
_cell.angle_alpha   90.00
_cell.angle_beta   90.00
_cell.angle_gamma   90.00
#
_symmetry.space_group_name_H-M   'P 1'
#
loop_
_entity.id
_entity.type
_entity.pdbx_description
1 polymer ?
#
loop_
_entity_poly.entity_id
_entity_poly.type
_entity_poly.pdbx_seq_one_letter_code
_entity_poly.pdbx_strand_id
1 'polypeptide(L)'
;MFMKVVVGISGGVDSAVSALLLKQEGYDVVGLFMKNWDSNINNDKEGITDGVCPQELDYRDAKAVCDELCIPLYRVDFIKEYWNDVFKYFLDELEKGRTPNPDIMCNKYIKFDLFKKEAKKLGADKIATGHYARIKGNRLLRGVDNNKDQTYFLSQVSTEQLKDVLFPIGHLTKPEVRKLAKEYNLPVADKKDSTGICFIGERHYQQFVSNYLKGKDGDIIDVETGKKVGTHHGLMNYTIGQRRNVGLSGDQKRHYVCGKDSKTNTLYIAYGSDSKYLLSDEALIENVNFISDKHPTFATAKFRYRSEDVPVTIEYLENNQIRVKYVDGKAVTPGQACVIYLGEQCLMGGIIKQVFKDGKDIWYLK
;
A
#
# COMPACT_ATOMS: atom_id res chain seq x y z
N MET A 1 -5.51 -6.27 36.92
CA MET A 1 -6.34 -5.68 35.84
C MET A 1 -5.76 -6.21 34.54
N PHE A 2 -6.56 -6.83 33.68
CA PHE A 2 -6.06 -7.31 32.38
C PHE A 2 -5.77 -6.12 31.48
N MET A 3 -4.68 -6.19 30.70
CA MET A 3 -4.33 -5.15 29.73
C MET A 3 -5.37 -5.13 28.61
N LYS A 4 -5.97 -3.98 28.36
CA LYS A 4 -7.00 -3.81 27.32
C LYS A 4 -6.35 -3.58 25.96
N VAL A 5 -6.73 -4.41 24.97
CA VAL A 5 -6.28 -4.29 23.58
C VAL A 5 -7.46 -4.05 22.66
N VAL A 6 -7.44 -2.93 21.93
CA VAL A 6 -8.42 -2.67 20.87
C VAL A 6 -7.87 -3.17 19.54
N VAL A 7 -8.58 -4.11 18.94
CA VAL A 7 -8.22 -4.75 17.67
C VAL A 7 -9.00 -4.12 16.51
N GLY A 8 -8.31 -3.70 15.48
CA GLY A 8 -8.94 -3.28 14.24
C GLY A 8 -9.51 -4.50 13.49
N ILE A 9 -10.82 -4.73 13.62
CA ILE A 9 -11.54 -5.85 12.99
C ILE A 9 -12.07 -5.38 11.63
N SER A 10 -11.57 -5.96 10.55
CA SER A 10 -11.94 -5.60 9.17
C SER A 10 -12.98 -6.54 8.53
N GLY A 11 -13.41 -7.57 9.24
CA GLY A 11 -14.22 -8.66 8.66
C GLY A 11 -13.39 -9.64 7.80
N GLY A 12 -12.07 -9.57 7.83
CA GLY A 12 -11.16 -10.51 7.18
C GLY A 12 -10.51 -11.49 8.16
N VAL A 13 -9.96 -12.59 7.62
CA VAL A 13 -9.37 -13.68 8.42
C VAL A 13 -8.18 -13.21 9.26
N ASP A 14 -7.36 -12.29 8.78
CA ASP A 14 -6.15 -11.85 9.47
C ASP A 14 -6.46 -11.08 10.76
N SER A 15 -7.44 -10.18 10.72
CA SER A 15 -7.91 -9.45 11.91
C SER A 15 -8.65 -10.37 12.90
N ALA A 16 -9.40 -11.34 12.38
CA ALA A 16 -10.12 -12.31 13.19
C ALA A 16 -9.16 -13.21 14.01
N VAL A 17 -8.12 -13.75 13.34
CA VAL A 17 -7.09 -14.56 14.03
C VAL A 17 -6.26 -13.70 14.98
N SER A 18 -6.00 -12.43 14.64
CA SER A 18 -5.32 -11.52 15.58
C SER A 18 -6.10 -11.33 16.88
N ALA A 19 -7.42 -11.16 16.80
CA ALA A 19 -8.27 -11.05 17.98
C ALA A 19 -8.32 -12.36 18.78
N LEU A 20 -8.41 -13.52 18.09
CA LEU A 20 -8.37 -14.84 18.70
C LEU A 20 -7.09 -15.04 19.53
N LEU A 21 -5.92 -14.80 18.94
CA LEU A 21 -4.63 -14.98 19.61
C LEU A 21 -4.50 -14.11 20.85
N LEU A 22 -4.86 -12.84 20.76
CA LEU A 22 -4.83 -11.92 21.91
C LEU A 22 -5.76 -12.37 23.03
N LYS A 23 -6.95 -12.88 22.69
CA LYS A 23 -7.87 -13.44 23.70
C LYS A 23 -7.26 -14.67 24.37
N GLN A 24 -6.60 -15.55 23.62
CA GLN A 24 -5.90 -16.72 24.17
C GLN A 24 -4.72 -16.34 25.07
N GLU A 25 -4.05 -15.24 24.77
CA GLU A 25 -2.97 -14.68 25.61
C GLU A 25 -3.50 -13.98 26.88
N GLY A 26 -4.82 -13.91 27.08
CA GLY A 26 -5.45 -13.37 28.29
C GLY A 26 -5.63 -11.86 28.31
N TYR A 27 -5.57 -11.18 27.14
CA TYR A 27 -5.90 -9.75 27.05
C TYR A 27 -7.42 -9.51 27.18
N ASP A 28 -7.78 -8.32 27.69
CA ASP A 28 -9.12 -7.77 27.56
C ASP A 28 -9.30 -7.20 26.14
N VAL A 29 -9.87 -8.02 25.25
CA VAL A 29 -9.93 -7.72 23.79
C VAL A 29 -11.24 -7.03 23.44
N VAL A 30 -11.14 -5.92 22.72
CA VAL A 30 -12.26 -5.15 22.16
C VAL A 30 -12.07 -4.99 20.67
N GLY A 31 -13.08 -5.30 19.88
CA GLY A 31 -13.12 -5.05 18.43
C GLY A 31 -13.51 -3.59 18.13
N LEU A 32 -12.84 -2.99 17.15
CA LEU A 32 -13.23 -1.70 16.58
C LEU A 32 -13.23 -1.79 15.07
N PHE A 33 -14.40 -1.64 14.46
CA PHE A 33 -14.56 -1.59 13.00
C PHE A 33 -14.49 -0.14 12.51
N MET A 34 -13.69 0.09 11.46
CA MET A 34 -13.54 1.39 10.81
C MET A 34 -14.33 1.40 9.50
N LYS A 35 -15.35 2.26 9.39
CA LYS A 35 -16.00 2.56 8.12
C LYS A 35 -15.24 3.71 7.44
N ASN A 36 -14.46 3.39 6.41
CA ASN A 36 -13.60 4.36 5.72
C ASN A 36 -14.07 4.71 4.31
N TRP A 37 -15.01 3.93 3.76
CA TRP A 37 -15.56 4.14 2.45
C TRP A 37 -17.06 3.88 2.45
N ASP A 38 -17.80 4.68 1.69
CA ASP A 38 -19.21 4.43 1.40
C ASP A 38 -19.45 4.67 -0.08
N SER A 39 -19.81 3.60 -0.80
CA SER A 39 -19.95 3.65 -2.25
C SER A 39 -21.03 4.63 -2.72
N ASN A 40 -22.05 4.89 -1.90
CA ASN A 40 -23.09 5.88 -2.23
C ASN A 40 -22.57 7.31 -2.02
N ILE A 41 -21.92 7.58 -0.88
CA ILE A 41 -21.38 8.90 -0.55
C ILE A 41 -20.23 9.27 -1.51
N ASN A 42 -19.37 8.30 -1.80
CA ASN A 42 -18.18 8.49 -2.62
C ASN A 42 -18.41 8.33 -4.12
N ASN A 43 -19.66 8.20 -4.58
CA ASN A 43 -20.01 8.06 -5.99
C ASN A 43 -19.32 6.87 -6.69
N ASP A 44 -19.13 5.76 -5.97
CA ASP A 44 -18.51 4.52 -6.43
C ASP A 44 -19.59 3.49 -6.78
N LYS A 45 -20.25 3.67 -7.93
CA LYS A 45 -21.38 2.81 -8.34
C LYS A 45 -20.99 1.35 -8.57
N GLU A 46 -19.74 1.09 -8.96
CA GLU A 46 -19.24 -0.27 -9.17
C GLU A 46 -19.06 -1.04 -7.85
N GLY A 47 -18.91 -0.32 -6.75
CA GLY A 47 -18.77 -0.90 -5.43
C GLY A 47 -20.05 -1.47 -4.84
N ILE A 48 -21.22 -1.20 -5.43
CA ILE A 48 -22.49 -1.63 -4.87
C ILE A 48 -22.87 -2.99 -5.48
N THR A 49 -22.97 -4.02 -4.62
CA THR A 49 -23.46 -5.34 -5.00
C THR A 49 -24.80 -5.58 -4.31
N ASP A 50 -25.83 -5.91 -5.09
CA ASP A 50 -27.21 -6.12 -4.61
C ASP A 50 -27.72 -4.96 -3.72
N GLY A 51 -27.35 -3.73 -4.06
CA GLY A 51 -27.75 -2.53 -3.31
C GLY A 51 -27.00 -2.30 -1.99
N VAL A 52 -26.02 -3.14 -1.66
CA VAL A 52 -25.28 -3.08 -0.39
C VAL A 52 -23.84 -2.63 -0.64
N CYS A 53 -23.39 -1.65 0.15
CA CYS A 53 -21.97 -1.24 0.16
C CYS A 53 -21.10 -2.38 0.73
N PRO A 54 -19.95 -2.71 0.10
CA PRO A 54 -19.05 -3.76 0.56
C PRO A 54 -18.64 -3.62 2.02
N GLN A 55 -18.46 -2.42 2.53
CA GLN A 55 -18.09 -2.19 3.93
C GLN A 55 -19.22 -2.55 4.92
N GLU A 56 -20.48 -2.58 4.50
CA GLU A 56 -21.55 -3.10 5.35
C GLU A 56 -21.51 -4.64 5.42
N LEU A 57 -21.10 -5.31 4.34
CA LEU A 57 -20.85 -6.75 4.36
C LEU A 57 -19.66 -7.08 5.28
N ASP A 58 -18.56 -6.33 5.14
CA ASP A 58 -17.39 -6.49 6.02
C ASP A 58 -17.74 -6.23 7.49
N TYR A 59 -18.64 -5.29 7.78
CA TYR A 59 -19.10 -5.05 9.15
C TYR A 59 -19.91 -6.23 9.70
N ARG A 60 -20.77 -6.87 8.88
CA ARG A 60 -21.51 -8.08 9.28
C ARG A 60 -20.54 -9.22 9.61
N ASP A 61 -19.51 -9.41 8.79
CA ASP A 61 -18.47 -10.41 9.05
C ASP A 61 -17.68 -10.09 10.32
N ALA A 62 -17.31 -8.81 10.52
CA ALA A 62 -16.64 -8.35 11.73
C ALA A 62 -17.49 -8.62 12.99
N LYS A 63 -18.81 -8.38 12.89
CA LYS A 63 -19.75 -8.67 13.96
C LYS A 63 -19.83 -10.16 14.27
N ALA A 64 -19.96 -11.00 13.24
CA ALA A 64 -20.01 -12.45 13.43
C ALA A 64 -18.72 -12.98 14.11
N VAL A 65 -17.53 -12.47 13.72
CA VAL A 65 -16.27 -12.81 14.37
C VAL A 65 -16.26 -12.39 15.84
N CYS A 66 -16.71 -11.18 16.17
CA CYS A 66 -16.72 -10.71 17.54
C CYS A 66 -17.74 -11.46 18.41
N ASP A 67 -18.90 -11.82 17.86
CA ASP A 67 -19.93 -12.64 18.53
C ASP A 67 -19.35 -14.03 18.83
N GLU A 68 -18.68 -14.69 17.87
CA GLU A 68 -18.02 -16.00 18.06
C GLU A 68 -16.92 -15.94 19.12
N LEU A 69 -16.12 -14.88 19.10
CA LEU A 69 -15.07 -14.68 20.09
C LEU A 69 -15.58 -14.15 21.43
N CYS A 70 -16.88 -13.88 21.60
CA CYS A 70 -17.46 -13.24 22.78
C CYS A 70 -16.68 -11.97 23.18
N ILE A 71 -16.39 -11.07 22.26
CA ILE A 71 -15.75 -9.78 22.48
C ILE A 71 -16.67 -8.64 22.03
N PRO A 72 -16.69 -7.48 22.70
CA PRO A 72 -17.50 -6.35 22.27
C PRO A 72 -16.97 -5.77 20.97
N LEU A 73 -17.86 -5.31 20.08
CA LEU A 73 -17.53 -4.62 18.83
C LEU A 73 -18.08 -3.20 18.85
N TYR A 74 -17.20 -2.24 18.60
CA TYR A 74 -17.57 -0.86 18.33
C TYR A 74 -17.36 -0.52 16.84
N ARG A 75 -18.01 0.54 16.38
CA ARG A 75 -17.90 1.02 15.00
C ARG A 75 -17.61 2.52 15.03
N VAL A 76 -16.68 2.96 14.16
CA VAL A 76 -16.33 4.36 13.93
C VAL A 76 -16.40 4.66 12.43
N ASP A 77 -16.75 5.90 12.10
CA ASP A 77 -16.85 6.40 10.74
C ASP A 77 -15.69 7.38 10.47
N PHE A 78 -14.88 7.07 9.48
CA PHE A 78 -13.75 7.89 9.00
C PHE A 78 -13.87 8.18 7.50
N ILE A 79 -15.05 8.11 6.90
CA ILE A 79 -15.25 8.31 5.46
C ILE A 79 -14.67 9.65 5.01
N LYS A 80 -14.94 10.71 5.78
CA LYS A 80 -14.48 12.07 5.46
C LYS A 80 -12.95 12.19 5.57
N GLU A 81 -12.37 11.64 6.62
CA GLU A 81 -10.94 11.68 6.88
C GLU A 81 -10.19 10.83 5.84
N TYR A 82 -10.70 9.64 5.52
CA TYR A 82 -10.13 8.80 4.48
C TYR A 82 -10.16 9.50 3.11
N TRP A 83 -11.27 10.16 2.78
CA TRP A 83 -11.36 10.94 1.56
C TRP A 83 -10.29 12.05 1.51
N ASN A 84 -10.17 12.83 2.57
CA ASN A 84 -9.29 14.00 2.60
C ASN A 84 -7.80 13.63 2.65
N ASP A 85 -7.44 12.65 3.48
CA ASP A 85 -6.03 12.38 3.81
C ASP A 85 -5.43 11.23 2.98
N VAL A 86 -6.28 10.39 2.37
CA VAL A 86 -5.83 9.21 1.61
C VAL A 86 -6.26 9.30 0.14
N PHE A 87 -7.57 9.43 -0.11
CA PHE A 87 -8.08 9.31 -1.46
C PHE A 87 -7.80 10.56 -2.31
N LYS A 88 -7.92 11.74 -1.73
CA LYS A 88 -7.55 12.99 -2.41
C LYS A 88 -6.07 13.01 -2.79
N TYR A 89 -5.17 12.61 -1.87
CA TYR A 89 -3.75 12.45 -2.18
C TYR A 89 -3.54 11.49 -3.36
N PHE A 90 -4.26 10.36 -3.37
CA PHE A 90 -4.20 9.39 -4.47
C PHE A 90 -4.59 10.04 -5.81
N LEU A 91 -5.68 10.79 -5.87
CA LEU A 91 -6.11 11.49 -7.08
C LEU A 91 -5.12 12.59 -7.51
N ASP A 92 -4.65 13.42 -6.58
CA ASP A 92 -3.70 14.50 -6.85
C ASP A 92 -2.37 13.99 -7.45
N GLU A 93 -1.89 12.84 -7.00
CA GLU A 93 -0.67 12.22 -7.55
C GLU A 93 -0.92 11.58 -8.93
N LEU A 94 -2.09 11.00 -9.15
CA LEU A 94 -2.48 10.49 -10.47
C LEU A 94 -2.59 11.61 -11.51
N GLU A 95 -3.13 12.78 -11.15
CA GLU A 95 -3.20 13.95 -12.03
C GLU A 95 -1.81 14.44 -12.45
N LYS A 96 -0.82 14.34 -11.55
CA LYS A 96 0.60 14.62 -11.85
C LYS A 96 1.27 13.54 -12.72
N GLY A 97 0.54 12.51 -13.15
CA GLY A 97 1.09 11.38 -13.90
C GLY A 97 1.89 10.39 -13.05
N ARG A 98 1.93 10.54 -11.72
CA ARG A 98 2.61 9.64 -10.79
C ARG A 98 1.79 8.38 -10.50
N THR A 99 2.40 7.41 -9.84
CA THR A 99 1.72 6.17 -9.41
C THR A 99 1.78 6.06 -7.89
N PRO A 100 0.81 6.65 -7.17
CA PRO A 100 0.79 6.65 -5.71
C PRO A 100 0.43 5.29 -5.11
N ASN A 101 0.72 5.13 -3.81
CA ASN A 101 0.27 4.00 -3.01
C ASN A 101 -0.62 4.49 -1.85
N PRO A 102 -1.96 4.45 -2.00
CA PRO A 102 -2.89 4.94 -0.99
C PRO A 102 -2.87 4.12 0.31
N ASP A 103 -2.47 2.84 0.26
CA ASP A 103 -2.44 1.97 1.46
C ASP A 103 -1.42 2.46 2.50
N ILE A 104 -0.32 3.05 2.04
CA ILE A 104 0.70 3.66 2.92
C ILE A 104 0.10 4.85 3.67
N MET A 105 -0.65 5.71 2.97
CA MET A 105 -1.31 6.87 3.58
C MET A 105 -2.46 6.45 4.50
N CYS A 106 -3.19 5.38 4.13
CA CYS A 106 -4.20 4.79 5.00
C CYS A 106 -3.60 4.30 6.32
N ASN A 107 -2.45 3.61 6.29
CA ASN A 107 -1.77 3.22 7.51
C ASN A 107 -1.34 4.44 8.33
N LYS A 108 -0.72 5.44 7.70
CA LYS A 108 -0.21 6.65 8.37
C LYS A 108 -1.30 7.45 9.06
N TYR A 109 -2.38 7.78 8.36
CA TYR A 109 -3.38 8.75 8.82
C TYR A 109 -4.60 8.11 9.48
N ILE A 110 -5.02 6.93 8.99
CA ILE A 110 -6.23 6.28 9.49
C ILE A 110 -5.90 5.24 10.56
N LYS A 111 -5.16 4.16 10.20
CA LYS A 111 -4.98 3.01 11.09
C LYS A 111 -4.08 3.29 12.30
N PHE A 112 -3.00 4.04 12.13
CA PHE A 112 -2.05 4.28 13.22
C PHE A 112 -2.12 5.69 13.79
N ASP A 113 -3.10 6.51 13.35
CA ASP A 113 -3.41 7.80 13.94
C ASP A 113 -4.86 7.86 14.47
N LEU A 114 -5.86 8.00 13.58
CA LEU A 114 -7.26 8.16 13.99
C LEU A 114 -7.80 6.94 14.75
N PHE A 115 -7.59 5.74 14.25
CA PHE A 115 -7.99 4.52 14.94
C PHE A 115 -7.34 4.42 16.32
N LYS A 116 -6.05 4.74 16.45
CA LYS A 116 -5.35 4.73 17.75
C LYS A 116 -5.96 5.76 18.72
N LYS A 117 -6.37 6.93 18.23
CA LYS A 117 -7.07 7.95 19.03
C LYS A 117 -8.43 7.46 19.53
N GLU A 118 -9.22 6.82 18.66
CA GLU A 118 -10.53 6.24 19.05
C GLU A 118 -10.36 5.06 20.02
N ALA A 119 -9.39 4.21 19.77
CA ALA A 119 -9.08 3.11 20.70
C ALA A 119 -8.74 3.61 22.11
N LYS A 120 -8.00 4.70 22.22
CA LYS A 120 -7.72 5.34 23.53
C LYS A 120 -8.97 5.82 24.24
N LYS A 121 -9.98 6.34 23.52
CA LYS A 121 -11.27 6.72 24.12
C LYS A 121 -12.02 5.52 24.68
N LEU A 122 -11.79 4.32 24.13
CA LEU A 122 -12.32 3.05 24.66
C LEU A 122 -11.49 2.49 25.83
N GLY A 123 -10.46 3.22 26.28
CA GLY A 123 -9.57 2.83 27.37
C GLY A 123 -8.49 1.81 26.97
N ALA A 124 -8.08 1.79 25.71
CA ALA A 124 -7.04 0.87 25.24
C ALA A 124 -5.67 1.20 25.84
N ASP A 125 -5.01 0.19 26.40
CA ASP A 125 -3.59 0.22 26.73
C ASP A 125 -2.75 0.04 25.47
N LYS A 126 -3.21 -0.83 24.54
CA LYS A 126 -2.58 -1.11 23.25
C LYS A 126 -3.62 -1.23 22.14
N ILE A 127 -3.15 -1.08 20.90
CA ILE A 127 -3.92 -1.42 19.71
C ILE A 127 -3.31 -2.63 19.00
N ALA A 128 -4.14 -3.35 18.24
CA ALA A 128 -3.65 -4.44 17.40
C ALA A 128 -4.29 -4.41 16.01
N THR A 129 -3.55 -4.90 15.04
CA THR A 129 -4.02 -5.04 13.65
C THR A 129 -3.53 -6.35 13.04
N GLY A 130 -4.22 -6.83 12.01
CA GLY A 130 -3.89 -8.05 11.28
C GLY A 130 -2.75 -7.85 10.24
N HIS A 131 -1.73 -7.05 10.54
CA HIS A 131 -0.59 -6.89 9.63
C HIS A 131 0.46 -7.98 9.84
N TYR A 132 1.02 -8.45 8.72
CA TYR A 132 2.21 -9.31 8.70
C TYR A 132 3.46 -8.45 8.89
N ALA A 133 3.72 -8.05 10.11
CA ALA A 133 4.89 -7.30 10.55
C ALA A 133 5.21 -7.70 11.99
N ARG A 134 6.42 -7.39 12.48
CA ARG A 134 6.80 -7.67 13.87
C ARG A 134 7.39 -6.41 14.51
N ILE A 135 7.16 -6.27 15.80
CA ILE A 135 7.81 -5.23 16.62
C ILE A 135 8.64 -5.94 17.69
N LYS A 136 9.91 -5.57 17.79
CA LYS A 136 10.82 -6.03 18.86
C LYS A 136 11.55 -4.82 19.46
N GLY A 137 11.16 -4.45 20.68
CA GLY A 137 11.51 -3.14 21.23
C GLY A 137 10.96 -2.03 20.36
N ASN A 138 11.79 -1.08 19.96
CA ASN A 138 11.41 0.04 19.08
C ASN A 138 11.68 -0.26 17.59
N ARG A 139 11.87 -1.53 17.20
CA ARG A 139 12.24 -1.91 15.84
C ARG A 139 11.06 -2.53 15.12
N LEU A 140 10.72 -1.98 13.95
CA LEU A 140 9.80 -2.60 13.01
C LEU A 140 10.56 -3.65 12.19
N LEU A 141 10.12 -4.89 12.24
CA LEU A 141 10.73 -6.03 11.56
C LEU A 141 9.74 -6.63 10.55
N ARG A 142 10.27 -7.20 9.48
CA ARG A 142 9.47 -7.94 8.49
C ARG A 142 8.62 -9.02 9.14
N GLY A 143 7.46 -9.31 8.56
CA GLY A 143 6.71 -10.52 8.86
C GLY A 143 7.52 -11.77 8.49
N VAL A 144 7.24 -12.89 9.14
CA VAL A 144 7.91 -14.17 8.83
C VAL A 144 7.52 -14.67 7.44
N ASP A 145 6.29 -14.42 7.01
CA ASP A 145 5.85 -14.73 5.65
C ASP A 145 6.35 -13.67 4.67
N ASN A 146 7.40 -13.98 3.93
CA ASN A 146 8.00 -13.09 2.92
C ASN A 146 7.02 -12.67 1.82
N ASN A 147 6.01 -13.51 1.49
CA ASN A 147 5.01 -13.20 0.47
C ASN A 147 3.94 -12.22 0.99
N LYS A 148 3.79 -12.16 2.31
CA LYS A 148 2.77 -11.35 3.00
C LYS A 148 3.37 -10.20 3.81
N ASP A 149 4.69 -10.09 3.92
CA ASP A 149 5.34 -9.00 4.65
C ASP A 149 4.76 -7.64 4.25
N GLN A 150 4.20 -6.92 5.24
CA GLN A 150 3.51 -5.66 5.05
C GLN A 150 4.28 -4.45 5.59
N THR A 151 5.54 -4.62 5.99
CA THR A 151 6.37 -3.51 6.46
C THR A 151 6.56 -2.41 5.39
N TYR A 152 6.47 -2.78 4.11
CA TYR A 152 6.44 -1.83 3.00
C TYR A 152 5.33 -0.78 3.16
N PHE A 153 4.12 -1.21 3.54
CA PHE A 153 2.98 -0.32 3.74
C PHE A 153 3.03 0.46 5.07
N LEU A 154 3.89 0.03 6.00
CA LEU A 154 4.10 0.69 7.29
C LEU A 154 5.24 1.72 7.26
N SER A 155 5.90 1.87 6.13
CA SER A 155 7.11 2.69 5.98
C SER A 155 6.92 4.19 6.26
N GLN A 156 5.69 4.70 6.22
CA GLN A 156 5.36 6.08 6.56
C GLN A 156 4.72 6.23 7.95
N VAL A 157 4.61 5.14 8.71
CA VAL A 157 4.14 5.17 10.11
C VAL A 157 5.33 5.51 11.01
N SER A 158 5.19 6.53 11.85
CA SER A 158 6.27 6.97 12.74
C SER A 158 6.49 6.01 13.91
N THR A 159 7.67 6.08 14.54
CA THR A 159 7.96 5.33 15.78
C THR A 159 6.96 5.60 16.89
N GLU A 160 6.50 6.84 17.05
CA GLU A 160 5.49 7.19 18.06
C GLU A 160 4.12 6.58 17.74
N GLN A 161 3.75 6.51 16.45
CA GLN A 161 2.54 5.83 16.04
C GLN A 161 2.61 4.31 16.27
N LEU A 162 3.79 3.69 16.11
CA LEU A 162 4.03 2.26 16.34
C LEU A 162 4.14 1.90 17.82
N LYS A 163 4.30 2.88 18.70
CA LYS A 163 4.30 2.65 20.15
C LYS A 163 2.96 2.05 20.59
N ASP A 164 3.01 1.03 21.44
CA ASP A 164 1.83 0.32 21.95
C ASP A 164 0.98 -0.37 20.86
N VAL A 165 1.62 -0.74 19.75
CA VAL A 165 1.01 -1.52 18.65
C VAL A 165 1.43 -2.99 18.74
N LEU A 166 0.46 -3.88 18.53
CA LEU A 166 0.67 -5.33 18.43
C LEU A 166 0.34 -5.80 17.00
N PHE A 167 1.18 -6.71 16.49
CA PHE A 167 0.96 -7.45 15.24
C PHE A 167 0.91 -8.95 15.56
N PRO A 168 -0.24 -9.49 16.05
CA PRO A 168 -0.30 -10.84 16.60
C PRO A 168 0.06 -11.94 15.59
N ILE A 169 -0.23 -11.72 14.30
CA ILE A 169 0.03 -12.71 13.25
C ILE A 169 1.38 -12.51 12.53
N GLY A 170 2.19 -11.54 12.94
CA GLY A 170 3.45 -11.22 12.27
C GLY A 170 4.51 -12.33 12.33
N HIS A 171 4.36 -13.28 13.24
CA HIS A 171 5.22 -14.45 13.40
C HIS A 171 4.64 -15.72 12.73
N LEU A 172 3.51 -15.60 12.04
CA LEU A 172 2.85 -16.69 11.33
C LEU A 172 2.89 -16.50 9.82
N THR A 173 2.83 -17.61 9.11
CA THR A 173 2.59 -17.62 7.67
C THR A 173 1.08 -17.59 7.38
N LYS A 174 0.70 -17.17 6.18
CA LYS A 174 -0.71 -17.13 5.77
C LYS A 174 -1.41 -18.50 5.86
N PRO A 175 -0.78 -19.63 5.45
CA PRO A 175 -1.37 -20.93 5.67
C PRO A 175 -1.64 -21.26 7.15
N GLU A 176 -0.74 -20.88 8.08
CA GLU A 176 -0.92 -21.08 9.51
C GLU A 176 -2.10 -20.23 10.04
N VAL A 177 -2.21 -18.98 9.62
CA VAL A 177 -3.35 -18.11 9.97
C VAL A 177 -4.66 -18.73 9.50
N ARG A 178 -4.73 -19.25 8.25
CA ARG A 178 -5.93 -19.93 7.76
C ARG A 178 -6.23 -21.24 8.49
N LYS A 179 -5.20 -22.00 8.88
CA LYS A 179 -5.35 -23.20 9.69
C LYS A 179 -5.98 -22.87 11.05
N LEU A 180 -5.47 -21.85 11.74
CA LEU A 180 -6.04 -21.40 13.02
C LEU A 180 -7.50 -20.93 12.86
N ALA A 181 -7.79 -20.15 11.80
CA ALA A 181 -9.17 -19.72 11.56
C ALA A 181 -10.15 -20.89 11.40
N LYS A 182 -9.74 -21.98 10.75
CA LYS A 182 -10.54 -23.20 10.58
C LYS A 182 -10.63 -24.00 11.87
N GLU A 183 -9.52 -24.17 12.57
CA GLU A 183 -9.46 -24.95 13.83
C GLU A 183 -10.39 -24.35 14.89
N TYR A 184 -10.49 -23.02 14.94
CA TYR A 184 -11.36 -22.29 15.87
C TYR A 184 -12.72 -21.91 15.28
N ASN A 185 -13.10 -22.48 14.13
CA ASN A 185 -14.39 -22.27 13.45
C ASN A 185 -14.76 -20.79 13.25
N LEU A 186 -13.77 -19.94 12.98
CA LEU A 186 -14.06 -18.51 12.75
C LEU A 186 -14.93 -18.33 11.50
N PRO A 187 -16.01 -17.51 11.57
CA PRO A 187 -16.97 -17.35 10.47
C PRO A 187 -16.36 -16.95 9.13
N VAL A 188 -15.18 -16.32 9.15
CA VAL A 188 -14.46 -15.81 7.98
C VAL A 188 -13.32 -16.71 7.50
N ALA A 189 -13.20 -17.96 8.02
CA ALA A 189 -12.08 -18.86 7.75
C ALA A 189 -11.85 -19.10 6.22
N ASP A 190 -12.92 -19.21 5.45
CA ASP A 190 -12.87 -19.46 4.01
C ASP A 190 -12.97 -18.17 3.16
N LYS A 191 -13.11 -17.00 3.79
CA LYS A 191 -13.17 -15.72 3.08
C LYS A 191 -11.86 -15.47 2.32
N LYS A 192 -11.98 -15.07 1.05
CA LYS A 192 -10.81 -14.71 0.22
C LYS A 192 -10.12 -13.48 0.79
N ASP A 193 -8.82 -13.39 0.56
CA ASP A 193 -8.06 -12.19 0.94
C ASP A 193 -8.59 -10.99 0.17
N SER A 194 -8.72 -9.86 0.85
CA SER A 194 -9.03 -8.60 0.17
C SER A 194 -7.87 -8.19 -0.73
N THR A 195 -8.20 -7.81 -1.95
CA THR A 195 -7.27 -7.30 -2.95
C THR A 195 -7.76 -5.94 -3.43
N GLY A 196 -6.88 -5.15 -4.08
CA GLY A 196 -7.20 -3.78 -4.50
C GLY A 196 -6.81 -2.73 -3.46
N ILE A 197 -7.42 -1.55 -3.55
CA ILE A 197 -7.15 -0.42 -2.65
C ILE A 197 -7.81 -0.69 -1.29
N CYS A 198 -7.09 -0.42 -0.21
CA CYS A 198 -7.55 -0.63 1.17
C CYS A 198 -8.90 0.05 1.41
N PHE A 199 -9.88 -0.69 1.94
CA PHE A 199 -11.27 -0.31 2.20
C PHE A 199 -12.16 -0.04 0.97
N ILE A 200 -11.58 0.10 -0.23
CA ILE A 200 -12.33 0.23 -1.49
C ILE A 200 -12.53 -1.14 -2.13
N GLY A 201 -11.49 -2.01 -2.05
CA GLY A 201 -11.50 -3.35 -2.60
C GLY A 201 -11.16 -3.41 -4.08
N GLU A 202 -11.49 -4.54 -4.70
CA GLU A 202 -11.28 -4.74 -6.15
C GLU A 202 -12.23 -3.87 -6.96
N ARG A 203 -11.68 -3.19 -7.95
CA ARG A 203 -12.41 -2.39 -8.96
C ARG A 203 -11.72 -2.55 -10.30
N HIS A 204 -12.46 -2.34 -11.36
CA HIS A 204 -11.86 -2.08 -12.66
C HIS A 204 -11.17 -0.71 -12.62
N TYR A 205 -9.86 -0.71 -12.40
CA TYR A 205 -9.07 0.47 -12.06
C TYR A 205 -9.37 1.70 -12.94
N GLN A 206 -9.35 1.53 -14.27
CA GLN A 206 -9.59 2.63 -15.20
C GLN A 206 -11.00 3.21 -15.05
N GLN A 207 -12.00 2.35 -14.92
CA GLN A 207 -13.40 2.73 -14.76
C GLN A 207 -13.61 3.42 -13.41
N PHE A 208 -13.05 2.87 -12.34
CA PHE A 208 -13.11 3.47 -11.01
C PHE A 208 -12.47 4.86 -10.99
N VAL A 209 -11.25 5.03 -11.52
CA VAL A 209 -10.56 6.32 -11.56
C VAL A 209 -11.32 7.32 -12.44
N SER A 210 -11.96 6.89 -13.52
CA SER A 210 -12.74 7.77 -14.43
C SER A 210 -13.95 8.43 -13.77
N ASN A 211 -14.44 7.89 -12.64
CA ASN A 211 -15.50 8.54 -11.85
C ASN A 211 -15.04 9.86 -11.23
N TYR A 212 -13.73 10.03 -11.04
CA TYR A 212 -13.14 11.16 -10.32
C TYR A 212 -12.22 12.03 -11.18
N LEU A 213 -11.50 11.41 -12.10
CA LEU A 213 -10.55 12.08 -13.00
C LEU A 213 -10.94 11.85 -14.46
N LYS A 214 -11.06 12.95 -15.20
CA LYS A 214 -11.30 12.88 -16.64
C LYS A 214 -9.99 12.65 -17.37
N GLY A 215 -9.85 11.51 -18.05
CA GLY A 215 -8.73 11.23 -18.92
C GLY A 215 -8.70 12.19 -20.11
N LYS A 216 -7.50 12.60 -20.52
CA LYS A 216 -7.28 13.35 -21.76
C LYS A 216 -6.53 12.43 -22.71
N ASP A 217 -7.03 12.29 -23.93
CA ASP A 217 -6.38 11.51 -24.97
C ASP A 217 -5.03 12.13 -25.35
N GLY A 218 -4.04 11.27 -25.58
CA GLY A 218 -2.70 11.66 -25.94
C GLY A 218 -1.98 10.58 -26.74
N ASP A 219 -0.78 10.89 -27.17
CA ASP A 219 -0.01 10.01 -28.04
C ASP A 219 0.73 8.92 -27.25
N ILE A 220 0.73 7.71 -27.79
CA ILE A 220 1.65 6.65 -27.38
C ILE A 220 2.82 6.65 -28.37
N ILE A 221 4.02 6.88 -27.87
CA ILE A 221 5.25 7.00 -28.63
C ILE A 221 6.18 5.83 -28.32
N ASP A 222 6.71 5.19 -29.34
CA ASP A 222 7.87 4.29 -29.19
C ASP A 222 9.09 5.14 -28.85
N VAL A 223 9.66 4.92 -27.67
CA VAL A 223 10.76 5.73 -27.13
C VAL A 223 12.06 5.63 -27.97
N GLU A 224 12.25 4.50 -28.65
CA GLU A 224 13.45 4.24 -29.44
C GLU A 224 13.40 4.91 -30.80
N THR A 225 12.26 4.85 -31.47
CA THR A 225 12.10 5.37 -32.85
C THR A 225 11.48 6.76 -32.89
N GLY A 226 10.89 7.24 -31.81
CA GLY A 226 10.13 8.48 -31.75
C GLY A 226 8.80 8.45 -32.52
N LYS A 227 8.38 7.29 -33.01
CA LYS A 227 7.15 7.17 -33.81
C LYS A 227 5.92 7.03 -32.92
N LYS A 228 4.84 7.67 -33.34
CA LYS A 228 3.51 7.43 -32.74
C LYS A 228 3.04 6.02 -33.13
N VAL A 229 2.66 5.24 -32.11
CA VAL A 229 2.20 3.85 -32.26
C VAL A 229 0.77 3.65 -31.79
N GLY A 230 0.16 4.65 -31.15
CA GLY A 230 -1.22 4.58 -30.69
C GLY A 230 -1.68 5.84 -29.98
N THR A 231 -2.82 5.74 -29.34
CA THR A 231 -3.43 6.80 -28.51
C THR A 231 -3.80 6.23 -27.16
N HIS A 232 -3.49 6.92 -26.08
CA HIS A 232 -3.92 6.57 -24.73
C HIS A 232 -5.08 7.45 -24.26
N HIS A 233 -5.84 6.97 -23.27
CA HIS A 233 -7.02 7.66 -22.72
C HIS A 233 -6.76 8.15 -21.28
N GLY A 234 -5.71 8.95 -21.10
CA GLY A 234 -5.29 9.53 -19.84
C GLY A 234 -4.10 8.82 -19.18
N LEU A 235 -3.04 9.60 -18.87
CA LEU A 235 -1.78 9.10 -18.29
C LEU A 235 -1.96 8.42 -16.92
N MET A 236 -3.01 8.81 -16.15
CA MET A 236 -3.32 8.22 -14.86
C MET A 236 -3.66 6.72 -14.93
N ASN A 237 -4.05 6.21 -16.11
CA ASN A 237 -4.40 4.81 -16.31
C ASN A 237 -3.19 3.88 -16.48
N TYR A 238 -1.98 4.43 -16.51
CA TYR A 238 -0.76 3.67 -16.81
C TYR A 238 0.27 3.75 -15.69
N THR A 239 1.03 2.69 -15.54
CA THR A 239 2.15 2.62 -14.58
C THR A 239 3.42 2.19 -15.32
N ILE A 240 4.56 2.75 -14.95
CA ILE A 240 5.86 2.36 -15.53
C ILE A 240 6.08 0.85 -15.32
N GLY A 241 6.47 0.14 -16.37
CA GLY A 241 6.59 -1.33 -16.38
C GLY A 241 5.30 -2.08 -16.71
N GLN A 242 4.18 -1.38 -16.90
CA GLN A 242 2.91 -2.01 -17.30
C GLN A 242 3.02 -2.59 -18.72
N ARG A 243 2.53 -3.84 -18.89
CA ARG A 243 2.52 -4.56 -20.17
C ARG A 243 1.11 -4.71 -20.75
N ARG A 244 0.12 -4.97 -19.87
CA ARG A 244 -1.26 -5.25 -20.29
C ARG A 244 -2.08 -3.98 -20.32
N ASN A 245 -3.16 -3.97 -21.13
CA ASN A 245 -4.12 -2.87 -21.20
C ASN A 245 -3.48 -1.53 -21.62
N VAL A 246 -2.47 -1.57 -22.50
CA VAL A 246 -1.84 -0.35 -23.05
C VAL A 246 -2.59 0.16 -24.30
N GLY A 247 -3.53 -0.63 -24.82
CA GLY A 247 -4.36 -0.21 -25.98
C GLY A 247 -3.67 -0.44 -27.35
N LEU A 248 -2.56 -1.16 -27.38
CA LEU A 248 -1.86 -1.52 -28.61
C LEU A 248 -2.24 -2.92 -29.03
N SER A 249 -2.90 -3.06 -30.19
CA SER A 249 -3.32 -4.34 -30.78
C SER A 249 -2.52 -4.60 -32.06
N GLY A 250 -2.24 -5.90 -32.32
CA GLY A 250 -1.62 -6.33 -33.59
C GLY A 250 -0.09 -6.35 -33.61
N ASP A 251 0.58 -5.97 -32.55
CA ASP A 251 2.04 -6.00 -32.47
C ASP A 251 2.53 -7.37 -31.98
N GLN A 252 3.44 -8.00 -32.71
CA GLN A 252 4.04 -9.29 -32.34
C GLN A 252 5.06 -9.14 -31.20
N LYS A 253 5.56 -7.94 -30.94
CA LYS A 253 6.54 -7.66 -29.91
C LYS A 253 5.88 -7.22 -28.60
N ARG A 254 6.37 -7.74 -27.48
CA ARG A 254 5.94 -7.32 -26.16
C ARG A 254 6.41 -5.91 -25.87
N HIS A 255 5.49 -5.00 -25.58
CA HIS A 255 5.76 -3.61 -25.20
C HIS A 255 5.50 -3.37 -23.72
N TYR A 256 6.18 -2.39 -23.15
CA TYR A 256 6.10 -1.98 -21.75
C TYR A 256 6.06 -0.46 -21.66
N VAL A 257 5.23 0.08 -20.80
CA VAL A 257 5.27 1.51 -20.48
C VAL A 257 6.62 1.82 -19.83
N CYS A 258 7.40 2.71 -20.40
CA CYS A 258 8.70 3.11 -19.88
C CYS A 258 8.72 4.57 -19.40
N GLY A 259 7.79 5.41 -19.84
CA GLY A 259 7.76 6.80 -19.46
C GLY A 259 6.40 7.47 -19.63
N LYS A 260 6.30 8.64 -19.03
CA LYS A 260 5.17 9.55 -19.11
C LYS A 260 5.71 10.98 -19.13
N ASP A 261 5.15 11.82 -19.97
CA ASP A 261 5.36 13.26 -19.93
C ASP A 261 4.01 13.95 -19.74
N SER A 262 3.78 14.47 -18.53
CA SER A 262 2.53 15.14 -18.18
C SER A 262 2.35 16.49 -18.90
N LYS A 263 3.43 17.15 -19.30
CA LYS A 263 3.38 18.44 -20.01
C LYS A 263 2.91 18.29 -21.44
N THR A 264 3.40 17.25 -22.13
CA THR A 264 3.03 16.96 -23.53
C THR A 264 1.89 15.96 -23.63
N ASN A 265 1.39 15.43 -22.49
CA ASN A 265 0.40 14.36 -22.42
C ASN A 265 0.79 13.14 -23.28
N THR A 266 2.03 12.68 -23.13
CA THR A 266 2.62 11.62 -23.94
C THR A 266 2.94 10.40 -23.07
N LEU A 267 2.54 9.21 -23.55
CA LEU A 267 2.92 7.93 -22.98
C LEU A 267 4.04 7.31 -23.81
N TYR A 268 5.14 6.93 -23.18
CA TYR A 268 6.25 6.27 -23.87
C TYR A 268 6.25 4.78 -23.59
N ILE A 269 6.44 3.99 -24.65
CA ILE A 269 6.62 2.54 -24.57
C ILE A 269 7.99 2.13 -25.08
N ALA A 270 8.46 0.99 -24.57
CA ALA A 270 9.66 0.31 -25.06
C ALA A 270 9.35 -1.16 -25.34
N TYR A 271 10.06 -1.75 -26.27
CA TYR A 271 9.92 -3.18 -26.60
C TYR A 271 10.92 -4.03 -25.83
N GLY A 272 10.44 -5.18 -25.34
CA GLY A 272 11.24 -6.12 -24.54
C GLY A 272 11.22 -5.82 -23.05
N SER A 273 11.20 -6.89 -22.25
CA SER A 273 11.20 -6.78 -20.78
C SER A 273 12.53 -6.29 -20.20
N ASP A 274 13.58 -6.40 -20.96
CA ASP A 274 14.99 -6.08 -20.66
C ASP A 274 15.44 -4.78 -21.34
N SER A 275 14.50 -4.01 -21.86
CA SER A 275 14.80 -2.74 -22.53
C SER A 275 15.53 -1.77 -21.58
N LYS A 276 16.62 -1.17 -22.07
CA LYS A 276 17.37 -0.12 -21.36
C LYS A 276 16.51 1.07 -20.92
N TYR A 277 15.41 1.32 -21.62
CA TYR A 277 14.46 2.38 -21.30
C TYR A 277 13.59 2.10 -20.07
N LEU A 278 13.65 0.88 -19.51
CA LEU A 278 13.02 0.52 -18.24
C LEU A 278 13.98 0.63 -17.05
N LEU A 279 15.25 0.89 -17.28
CA LEU A 279 16.30 0.85 -16.27
C LEU A 279 16.64 2.25 -15.76
N SER A 280 16.91 2.32 -14.46
CA SER A 280 17.48 3.47 -13.77
C SER A 280 18.57 2.99 -12.81
N ASP A 281 19.40 3.89 -12.29
CA ASP A 281 20.47 3.57 -11.35
C ASP A 281 20.51 4.49 -10.12
N GLU A 282 19.63 5.49 -10.11
CA GLU A 282 19.53 6.43 -8.99
C GLU A 282 18.09 6.91 -8.83
N ALA A 283 17.69 7.14 -7.58
CA ALA A 283 16.39 7.74 -7.25
C ALA A 283 16.56 8.80 -6.15
N LEU A 284 15.87 9.93 -6.32
CA LEU A 284 15.65 10.93 -5.28
C LEU A 284 14.36 10.59 -4.56
N ILE A 285 14.45 10.42 -3.24
CA ILE A 285 13.34 10.07 -2.36
C ILE A 285 13.01 11.28 -1.49
N GLU A 286 11.74 11.65 -1.44
CA GLU A 286 11.23 12.75 -0.62
C GLU A 286 10.31 12.25 0.49
N ASN A 287 10.02 13.13 1.46
CA ASN A 287 9.14 12.83 2.58
C ASN A 287 9.56 11.57 3.35
N VAL A 288 10.87 11.42 3.58
CA VAL A 288 11.42 10.25 4.26
C VAL A 288 11.00 10.25 5.72
N ASN A 289 10.36 9.16 6.13
CA ASN A 289 10.04 8.85 7.51
C ASN A 289 11.09 7.91 8.07
N PHE A 290 11.80 8.33 9.10
CA PHE A 290 12.81 7.53 9.79
C PHE A 290 12.15 6.74 10.91
N ILE A 291 12.11 5.41 10.78
CA ILE A 291 11.55 4.47 11.77
C ILE A 291 12.65 3.99 12.74
N SER A 292 13.90 4.25 12.41
CA SER A 292 15.07 3.81 13.18
C SER A 292 16.09 4.94 13.24
N ASP A 293 16.85 4.97 14.33
CA ASP A 293 18.00 5.88 14.51
C ASP A 293 19.23 5.47 13.69
N LYS A 294 19.16 4.33 12.98
CA LYS A 294 20.24 3.86 12.14
C LYS A 294 20.22 4.58 10.80
N HIS A 295 21.37 5.12 10.43
CA HIS A 295 21.60 5.80 9.15
C HIS A 295 22.75 5.10 8.36
N PRO A 296 22.54 3.87 7.87
CA PRO A 296 23.58 3.16 7.14
C PRO A 296 23.80 3.77 5.75
N THR A 297 25.07 3.75 5.28
CA THR A 297 25.39 4.10 3.89
C THR A 297 25.02 2.97 2.93
N PHE A 298 25.04 1.71 3.39
CA PHE A 298 24.70 0.52 2.59
C PHE A 298 23.53 -0.22 3.23
N ALA A 299 22.55 -0.58 2.42
CA ALA A 299 21.34 -1.28 2.84
C ALA A 299 20.70 -2.02 1.67
N THR A 300 19.49 -2.53 1.85
CA THR A 300 18.62 -2.96 0.73
C THR A 300 17.39 -2.07 0.64
N ALA A 301 16.84 -1.95 -0.57
CA ALA A 301 15.62 -1.20 -0.83
C ALA A 301 14.58 -2.04 -1.57
N LYS A 302 13.31 -1.80 -1.27
CA LYS A 302 12.19 -2.20 -2.11
C LYS A 302 11.57 -0.95 -2.75
N PHE A 303 11.44 -0.98 -4.07
CA PHE A 303 10.80 0.08 -4.85
C PHE A 303 9.35 -0.21 -5.20
N ARG A 304 8.87 -1.43 -4.88
CA ARG A 304 7.47 -1.88 -4.99
C ARG A 304 7.18 -2.95 -3.96
N TYR A 305 5.94 -3.03 -3.56
CA TYR A 305 5.46 -4.17 -2.79
C TYR A 305 5.69 -5.48 -3.57
N ARG A 306 6.17 -6.51 -2.92
CA ARG A 306 6.54 -7.81 -3.51
C ARG A 306 7.70 -7.81 -4.51
N SER A 307 8.40 -6.68 -4.70
CA SER A 307 9.68 -6.75 -5.42
C SER A 307 10.76 -7.40 -4.57
N GLU A 308 11.79 -7.89 -5.24
CA GLU A 308 13.02 -8.31 -4.56
C GLU A 308 13.72 -7.12 -3.90
N ASP A 309 14.54 -7.42 -2.92
CA ASP A 309 15.41 -6.45 -2.27
C ASP A 309 16.57 -6.09 -3.21
N VAL A 310 16.76 -4.83 -3.46
CA VAL A 310 17.85 -4.30 -4.28
C VAL A 310 18.93 -3.73 -3.37
N PRO A 311 20.21 -4.15 -3.48
CA PRO A 311 21.31 -3.51 -2.77
C PRO A 311 21.44 -2.04 -3.16
N VAL A 312 21.59 -1.16 -2.18
CA VAL A 312 21.64 0.29 -2.41
C VAL A 312 22.71 0.98 -1.59
N THR A 313 23.23 2.08 -2.14
CA THR A 313 24.00 3.09 -1.41
C THR A 313 23.11 4.29 -1.14
N ILE A 314 23.16 4.84 0.07
CA ILE A 314 22.29 5.91 0.53
C ILE A 314 23.13 7.14 0.84
N GLU A 315 22.75 8.27 0.28
CA GLU A 315 23.21 9.61 0.59
C GLU A 315 22.07 10.37 1.29
N TYR A 316 22.31 10.87 2.49
CA TYR A 316 21.34 11.62 3.27
C TYR A 316 21.43 13.10 2.87
N LEU A 317 20.29 13.69 2.53
CA LEU A 317 20.16 15.07 2.10
C LEU A 317 19.34 15.88 3.11
N GLU A 318 19.30 17.19 2.92
CA GLU A 318 18.43 18.06 3.70
C GLU A 318 16.94 17.83 3.43
N ASN A 319 16.07 18.40 4.27
CA ASN A 319 14.61 18.39 4.10
C ASN A 319 13.98 16.98 4.02
N ASN A 320 14.46 16.04 4.84
CA ASN A 320 13.97 14.66 4.86
C ASN A 320 13.98 14.01 3.48
N GLN A 321 15.06 14.21 2.74
CA GLN A 321 15.31 13.56 1.46
C GLN A 321 16.52 12.64 1.56
N ILE A 322 16.52 11.60 0.73
CA ILE A 322 17.68 10.75 0.50
C ILE A 322 17.85 10.52 -0.99
N ARG A 323 19.08 10.31 -1.39
CA ARG A 323 19.45 9.82 -2.71
C ARG A 323 19.86 8.36 -2.59
N VAL A 324 19.28 7.52 -3.42
CA VAL A 324 19.51 6.08 -3.37
C VAL A 324 20.10 5.65 -4.70
N LYS A 325 21.30 5.05 -4.68
CA LYS A 325 21.97 4.52 -5.88
C LYS A 325 21.94 3.00 -5.86
N TYR A 326 21.72 2.42 -7.03
CA TYR A 326 21.56 0.99 -7.24
C TYR A 326 22.01 0.58 -8.65
N VAL A 327 22.06 -0.72 -8.93
CA VAL A 327 22.43 -1.24 -10.26
C VAL A 327 21.15 -1.69 -10.98
N ASP A 328 20.92 -1.16 -12.16
CA ASP A 328 19.88 -1.56 -13.13
C ASP A 328 18.48 -1.78 -12.52
N GLY A 329 18.02 -0.83 -11.71
CA GLY A 329 16.69 -0.84 -11.14
C GLY A 329 15.61 -0.78 -12.22
N LYS A 330 14.81 -1.87 -12.31
CA LYS A 330 13.81 -1.99 -13.35
C LYS A 330 12.50 -1.34 -12.98
N ALA A 331 12.05 -0.43 -13.82
CA ALA A 331 10.76 0.25 -13.69
C ALA A 331 10.53 0.89 -12.31
N VAL A 332 11.57 1.49 -11.74
CA VAL A 332 11.47 2.32 -10.54
C VAL A 332 10.58 3.52 -10.89
N THR A 333 9.51 3.73 -10.11
CA THR A 333 8.38 4.56 -10.55
C THR A 333 8.15 5.74 -9.61
N PRO A 334 8.16 6.99 -10.09
CA PRO A 334 7.76 8.15 -9.29
C PRO A 334 6.35 8.03 -8.71
N GLY A 335 6.21 8.41 -7.44
CA GLY A 335 4.97 8.27 -6.66
C GLY A 335 4.89 6.97 -5.85
N GLN A 336 5.62 5.91 -6.22
CA GLN A 336 5.75 4.71 -5.40
C GLN A 336 6.67 4.98 -4.19
N ALA A 337 6.57 4.11 -3.17
CA ALA A 337 7.49 4.19 -2.04
C ALA A 337 8.83 3.49 -2.35
N CYS A 338 9.89 4.08 -1.82
CA CYS A 338 11.16 3.42 -1.59
C CYS A 338 11.28 3.10 -0.11
N VAL A 339 11.43 1.84 0.25
CA VAL A 339 11.52 1.39 1.64
C VAL A 339 12.85 0.71 1.88
N ILE A 340 13.58 1.19 2.88
CA ILE A 340 14.94 0.77 3.19
C ILE A 340 14.97 -0.22 4.34
N TYR A 341 15.74 -1.28 4.15
CA TYR A 341 15.89 -2.37 5.12
C TYR A 341 17.34 -2.68 5.43
N LEU A 342 17.59 -3.09 6.66
CA LEU A 342 18.86 -3.70 7.07
C LEU A 342 18.54 -5.09 7.65
N GLY A 343 18.76 -6.13 6.83
CA GLY A 343 18.25 -7.46 7.11
C GLY A 343 16.73 -7.47 7.26
N GLU A 344 16.21 -7.90 8.41
CA GLU A 344 14.77 -7.92 8.69
C GLU A 344 14.22 -6.57 9.16
N GLN A 345 15.07 -5.63 9.55
CA GLN A 345 14.62 -4.35 10.11
C GLN A 345 14.24 -3.36 9.00
N CYS A 346 13.02 -2.85 9.03
CA CYS A 346 12.60 -1.68 8.26
C CYS A 346 13.14 -0.43 8.94
N LEU A 347 13.96 0.34 8.22
CA LEU A 347 14.64 1.52 8.78
C LEU A 347 13.92 2.82 8.47
N MET A 348 13.47 2.97 7.25
CA MET A 348 12.85 4.19 6.76
C MET A 348 12.11 3.94 5.46
N GLY A 349 11.24 4.86 5.08
CA GLY A 349 10.64 4.88 3.75
C GLY A 349 10.23 6.27 3.34
N GLY A 350 10.24 6.53 2.04
CA GLY A 350 9.85 7.79 1.45
C GLY A 350 9.22 7.59 0.09
N ILE A 351 8.79 8.66 -0.55
CA ILE A 351 8.16 8.64 -1.86
C ILE A 351 9.22 8.91 -2.94
N ILE A 352 9.26 8.09 -3.97
CA ILE A 352 10.14 8.28 -5.12
C ILE A 352 9.69 9.55 -5.85
N LYS A 353 10.50 10.59 -5.77
CA LYS A 353 10.25 11.86 -6.43
C LYS A 353 10.65 11.81 -7.90
N GLN A 354 11.86 11.33 -8.16
CA GLN A 354 12.48 11.31 -9.47
C GLN A 354 13.47 10.16 -9.56
N VAL A 355 13.71 9.66 -10.77
CA VAL A 355 14.70 8.64 -11.07
C VAL A 355 15.67 9.14 -12.14
N PHE A 356 16.91 8.61 -12.10
CA PHE A 356 17.99 9.03 -12.98
C PHE A 356 18.66 7.82 -13.62
N LYS A 357 19.32 8.05 -14.74
CA LYS A 357 20.20 7.07 -15.38
C LYS A 357 21.50 7.75 -15.78
N ASP A 358 22.63 7.15 -15.37
CA ASP A 358 23.98 7.67 -15.61
C ASP A 358 24.13 9.15 -15.16
N GLY A 359 23.52 9.50 -14.00
CA GLY A 359 23.51 10.84 -13.41
C GLY A 359 22.68 11.88 -14.17
N LYS A 360 21.83 11.46 -15.11
CA LYS A 360 20.99 12.35 -15.93
C LYS A 360 19.53 12.10 -15.73
N ASP A 361 18.73 13.15 -15.89
CA ASP A 361 17.27 13.05 -15.94
C ASP A 361 16.83 12.12 -17.08
N ILE A 362 15.85 11.28 -16.79
CA ILE A 362 15.23 10.44 -17.82
C ILE A 362 14.23 11.30 -18.60
N TRP A 363 14.58 11.69 -19.81
CA TRP A 363 13.86 12.68 -20.61
C TRP A 363 12.41 12.30 -20.95
N TYR A 364 12.10 11.00 -21.00
CA TYR A 364 10.75 10.47 -21.26
C TYR A 364 9.95 10.20 -19.98
N LEU A 365 10.43 10.62 -18.81
CA LEU A 365 9.76 10.45 -17.52
C LEU A 365 9.74 11.80 -16.79
N LYS A 366 8.67 12.60 -17.03
CA LYS A 366 8.54 13.98 -16.55
C LYS A 366 7.18 14.28 -15.94
#